data_87bcd3a7afff07569ed12a86bf74e72f
#
_entry.id   87bcd3a7afff07569ed12a86bf74e72f
#
_cell.length_a   1.000
_cell.length_b   1.000
_cell.length_c   1.000
_cell.angle_alpha   90.00
_cell.angle_beta   90.00
_cell.angle_gamma   90.00
#
_symmetry.space_group_name_H-M   'P 1'
#
loop_
_entity.id
_entity.type
_entity.pdbx_description
1 polymer ?
#
loop_
_entity_poly.entity_id
_entity_poly.type
_entity_poly.pdbx_seq_one_letter_code
_entity_poly.pdbx_strand_id
1 'polypeptide(L)'
;MKKNNLHRRKFIKGLSATSGYAIAAPYVKTSHSAGRLLLGLWDHWIPGAYDVLENIIVAWGEKNGVEIKVDFITSIGNKLLLTAQAESRAKTGHDIFSQPTWYCSMFRHRLEPLDDVVEDIISKHGPLLDSAKFYDHLDGHWRGSPAPTGSFFDSMVSRFDLFKEHAGIDLQTMFPANENRDTNLINNWNWDAFLLAAKKLYKAGKPFGATIGATPDSRWLSALFTSYGAELVNKNGEITVDSDEVRQVLEYMSKLTEFMPKSIYAWDDSSNNRWIISGQGSAIFNPASAWAVAKRDNPEIANKLWHHDVPRGPKGRYRPDNSQFWGLWDFAENKSAAKDLLRYMAEPNVIDACIKASQGYDIPLIISHFNKNKTWVEASPPDGVLYNYPMKGDEIPVAVGYPAPPEIASQITTQYVIANLTARVTAKGHSFKKAISWAENELEGIMRR
;
A
#
# COMPACT_ATOMS: atom_id res chain seq x y z
N MET A 1 -5.25 -42.57 -5.99
CA MET A 1 -4.97 -41.19 -5.68
C MET A 1 -5.27 -40.95 -4.20
N LYS A 2 -4.25 -40.97 -3.35
CA LYS A 2 -4.40 -40.78 -1.90
C LYS A 2 -3.94 -39.36 -1.54
N LYS A 3 -4.82 -38.59 -0.91
CA LYS A 3 -4.53 -37.23 -0.38
C LYS A 3 -3.60 -37.34 0.81
N ASN A 4 -2.42 -36.71 0.74
CA ASN A 4 -1.51 -36.55 1.86
C ASN A 4 -1.98 -35.39 2.77
N ASN A 5 -2.68 -35.71 3.83
CA ASN A 5 -2.96 -34.83 4.97
C ASN A 5 -2.01 -35.15 6.11
N LEU A 6 -0.76 -34.75 6.05
CA LEU A 6 0.23 -35.07 7.10
C LEU A 6 1.35 -34.02 7.14
N HIS A 7 1.06 -32.78 7.54
CA HIS A 7 2.12 -31.86 8.01
C HIS A 7 1.67 -30.81 9.06
N ARG A 8 0.44 -30.85 9.54
CA ARG A 8 -0.04 -29.85 10.54
C ARG A 8 0.24 -30.19 12.02
N ARG A 9 0.79 -31.36 12.36
CA ARG A 9 0.91 -31.79 13.77
C ARG A 9 2.32 -31.95 14.35
N LYS A 10 3.38 -31.62 13.64
CA LYS A 10 4.76 -31.84 14.14
C LYS A 10 5.56 -30.58 14.48
N PHE A 11 5.03 -29.38 14.26
CA PHE A 11 5.78 -28.14 14.54
C PHE A 11 5.56 -27.53 15.93
N ILE A 12 4.63 -28.09 16.73
CA ILE A 12 4.25 -27.51 18.04
C ILE A 12 5.17 -27.97 19.20
N LYS A 13 6.14 -28.82 18.99
CA LYS A 13 6.99 -29.37 20.09
C LYS A 13 8.40 -28.80 20.20
N GLY A 14 8.75 -27.72 19.49
CA GLY A 14 10.12 -27.19 19.42
C GLY A 14 10.36 -25.77 19.96
N LEU A 15 9.35 -25.05 20.45
CA LEU A 15 9.50 -23.67 20.94
C LEU A 15 9.13 -23.49 22.41
N SER A 16 9.68 -24.31 23.28
CA SER A 16 9.68 -24.05 24.72
C SER A 16 11.13 -23.80 25.16
N ALA A 17 11.58 -22.59 25.00
CA ALA A 17 12.59 -21.88 25.81
C ALA A 17 13.15 -20.71 25.00
N THR A 18 12.65 -19.52 25.26
CA THR A 18 13.49 -18.34 25.60
C THR A 18 12.66 -17.06 25.54
N SER A 19 12.89 -16.26 26.56
CA SER A 19 12.47 -14.87 26.78
C SER A 19 10.99 -14.64 27.09
N GLY A 20 10.68 -14.79 28.38
CA GLY A 20 9.52 -14.15 29.01
C GLY A 20 9.64 -12.63 28.90
N TYR A 21 8.93 -12.03 27.96
CA TYR A 21 8.63 -10.60 28.03
C TYR A 21 7.49 -10.44 29.01
N ALA A 22 7.77 -9.87 30.17
CA ALA A 22 6.76 -9.43 31.11
C ALA A 22 5.97 -8.29 30.46
N ILE A 23 4.78 -8.62 29.93
CA ILE A 23 3.80 -7.63 29.49
C ILE A 23 3.08 -7.15 30.75
N ALA A 24 3.57 -6.10 31.39
CA ALA A 24 2.91 -5.40 32.45
C ALA A 24 2.41 -4.04 31.95
N ALA A 25 1.22 -4.05 31.34
CA ALA A 25 0.38 -2.88 31.28
C ALA A 25 -1.00 -3.27 31.80
N PRO A 26 -1.62 -2.48 32.69
CA PRO A 26 -2.96 -2.77 33.16
C PRO A 26 -3.96 -2.47 32.04
N TYR A 27 -4.27 -3.48 31.25
CA TYR A 27 -5.43 -3.43 30.36
C TYR A 27 -6.68 -3.62 31.22
N VAL A 28 -7.54 -2.61 31.27
CA VAL A 28 -8.82 -2.69 31.97
C VAL A 28 -9.70 -3.70 31.24
N LYS A 29 -9.93 -4.86 31.82
CA LYS A 29 -10.89 -5.84 31.30
C LYS A 29 -12.29 -5.23 31.34
N THR A 30 -12.84 -4.87 30.18
CA THR A 30 -14.28 -4.80 30.04
C THR A 30 -14.82 -6.23 30.05
N SER A 31 -15.95 -6.47 30.75
CA SER A 31 -16.57 -7.79 30.83
C SER A 31 -17.14 -8.16 29.47
N HIS A 32 -16.45 -9.02 28.72
CA HIS A 32 -17.00 -9.57 27.47
C HIS A 32 -17.92 -10.74 27.78
N SER A 33 -19.07 -10.77 27.14
CA SER A 33 -19.77 -12.03 26.96
C SER A 33 -18.92 -12.93 26.06
N ALA A 34 -18.67 -14.17 26.48
CA ALA A 34 -18.06 -15.17 25.62
C ALA A 34 -18.76 -15.17 24.26
N GLY A 35 -18.03 -14.87 23.19
CA GLY A 35 -18.58 -14.71 21.86
C GLY A 35 -17.54 -15.04 20.80
N ARG A 36 -17.90 -14.91 19.56
CA ARG A 36 -17.04 -15.16 18.39
C ARG A 36 -16.75 -13.85 17.67
N LEU A 37 -15.56 -13.76 17.05
CA LEU A 37 -15.21 -12.73 16.07
C LEU A 37 -14.70 -13.39 14.80
N LEU A 38 -15.22 -12.93 13.66
CA LEU A 38 -14.78 -13.29 12.33
C LEU A 38 -14.03 -12.11 11.72
N LEU A 39 -12.81 -12.33 11.26
CA LEU A 39 -11.97 -11.29 10.67
C LEU A 39 -11.68 -11.62 9.20
N GLY A 40 -12.03 -10.70 8.29
CA GLY A 40 -11.67 -10.75 6.87
C GLY A 40 -10.48 -9.82 6.63
N LEU A 41 -9.28 -10.34 6.61
CA LEU A 41 -8.06 -9.55 6.54
C LEU A 41 -7.37 -9.68 5.18
N TRP A 42 -6.65 -8.63 4.79
CA TRP A 42 -5.83 -8.66 3.60
C TRP A 42 -4.71 -9.70 3.72
N ASP A 43 -4.58 -10.53 2.67
CA ASP A 43 -3.52 -11.52 2.53
C ASP A 43 -2.20 -10.81 2.16
N HIS A 44 -1.25 -10.83 3.09
CA HIS A 44 -0.03 -10.04 3.01
C HIS A 44 0.94 -10.57 1.94
N TRP A 45 1.60 -9.66 1.20
CA TRP A 45 2.58 -10.03 0.17
C TRP A 45 3.87 -10.63 0.72
N ILE A 46 4.26 -10.31 1.95
CA ILE A 46 5.49 -10.85 2.55
C ILE A 46 5.21 -12.22 3.15
N PRO A 47 5.93 -13.26 2.68
CA PRO A 47 5.73 -14.62 3.19
C PRO A 47 5.91 -14.72 4.71
N GLY A 48 4.93 -15.31 5.40
CA GLY A 48 4.94 -15.53 6.85
C GLY A 48 4.48 -14.35 7.71
N ALA A 49 4.25 -13.16 7.13
CA ALA A 49 3.78 -12.02 7.91
C ALA A 49 2.37 -12.25 8.48
N TYR A 50 1.48 -12.86 7.70
CA TYR A 50 0.12 -13.18 8.15
C TYR A 50 0.09 -14.27 9.24
N ASP A 51 1.03 -15.23 9.25
CA ASP A 51 1.10 -16.25 10.31
C ASP A 51 1.34 -15.62 11.69
N VAL A 52 2.22 -14.61 11.76
CA VAL A 52 2.49 -13.87 12.99
C VAL A 52 1.27 -13.06 13.42
N LEU A 53 0.63 -12.38 12.48
CA LEU A 53 -0.59 -11.60 12.73
C LEU A 53 -1.72 -12.50 13.25
N GLU A 54 -1.99 -13.63 12.60
CA GLU A 54 -3.00 -14.60 13.04
C GLU A 54 -2.71 -15.11 14.46
N ASN A 55 -1.47 -15.50 14.73
CA ASN A 55 -1.08 -15.99 16.07
C ASN A 55 -1.30 -14.93 17.16
N ILE A 56 -1.03 -13.67 16.90
CA ILE A 56 -1.28 -12.57 17.86
C ILE A 56 -2.78 -12.40 18.12
N ILE A 57 -3.59 -12.42 17.08
CA ILE A 57 -5.06 -12.25 17.18
C ILE A 57 -5.68 -13.44 17.92
N VAL A 58 -5.29 -14.66 17.58
CA VAL A 58 -5.79 -15.88 18.22
C VAL A 58 -5.39 -15.92 19.70
N ALA A 59 -4.13 -15.62 20.04
CA ALA A 59 -3.67 -15.56 21.43
C ALA A 59 -4.44 -14.51 22.26
N TRP A 60 -4.78 -13.36 21.65
CA TRP A 60 -5.66 -12.38 22.29
C TRP A 60 -7.05 -12.96 22.55
N GLY A 61 -7.62 -13.67 21.58
CA GLY A 61 -8.93 -14.33 21.71
C GLY A 61 -8.94 -15.34 22.84
N GLU A 62 -7.95 -16.25 22.90
CA GLU A 62 -7.79 -17.23 23.96
C GLU A 62 -7.73 -16.57 25.35
N LYS A 63 -6.93 -15.50 25.48
CA LYS A 63 -6.77 -14.75 26.73
C LYS A 63 -8.07 -14.09 27.20
N ASN A 64 -8.92 -13.67 26.27
CA ASN A 64 -10.14 -12.90 26.56
C ASN A 64 -11.42 -13.75 26.47
N GLY A 65 -11.30 -15.05 26.20
CA GLY A 65 -12.44 -15.97 26.09
C GLY A 65 -13.31 -15.71 24.85
N VAL A 66 -12.71 -15.23 23.77
CA VAL A 66 -13.37 -14.94 22.49
C VAL A 66 -12.87 -15.95 21.45
N GLU A 67 -13.80 -16.65 20.79
CA GLU A 67 -13.46 -17.51 19.65
C GLU A 67 -13.08 -16.64 18.44
N ILE A 68 -11.90 -16.88 17.87
CA ILE A 68 -11.41 -16.11 16.72
C ILE A 68 -11.34 -16.99 15.48
N LYS A 69 -11.84 -16.47 14.37
CA LYS A 69 -11.57 -17.00 13.03
C LYS A 69 -11.05 -15.87 12.14
N VAL A 70 -9.93 -16.10 11.47
CA VAL A 70 -9.34 -15.19 10.51
C VAL A 70 -9.38 -15.80 9.11
N ASP A 71 -9.91 -15.06 8.15
CA ASP A 71 -9.88 -15.40 6.73
C ASP A 71 -8.98 -14.37 6.01
N PHE A 72 -7.85 -14.82 5.45
CA PHE A 72 -6.99 -13.96 4.63
C PHE A 72 -7.48 -13.92 3.19
N ILE A 73 -7.69 -12.71 2.68
CA ILE A 73 -8.33 -12.44 1.40
C ILE A 73 -7.34 -11.69 0.50
N THR A 74 -7.00 -12.30 -0.64
CA THR A 74 -6.09 -11.70 -1.60
C THR A 74 -6.68 -10.46 -2.29
N SER A 75 -5.82 -9.49 -2.63
CA SER A 75 -6.16 -8.36 -3.49
C SER A 75 -6.21 -8.72 -4.98
N ILE A 76 -5.58 -9.83 -5.38
CA ILE A 76 -5.52 -10.27 -6.78
C ILE A 76 -6.95 -10.42 -7.35
N GLY A 77 -7.18 -9.85 -8.53
CA GLY A 77 -8.48 -9.86 -9.17
C GLY A 77 -9.54 -9.07 -8.42
N ASN A 78 -9.15 -8.09 -7.60
CA ASN A 78 -10.03 -7.28 -6.74
C ASN A 78 -10.87 -8.11 -5.74
N LYS A 79 -10.42 -9.32 -5.37
CA LYS A 79 -11.20 -10.22 -4.53
C LYS A 79 -11.52 -9.60 -3.16
N LEU A 80 -10.58 -8.88 -2.54
CA LEU A 80 -10.82 -8.18 -1.28
C LEU A 80 -11.97 -7.17 -1.42
N LEU A 81 -11.96 -6.34 -2.48
CA LEU A 81 -13.02 -5.36 -2.75
C LEU A 81 -14.37 -6.03 -3.01
N LEU A 82 -14.39 -7.06 -3.84
CA LEU A 82 -15.61 -7.78 -4.19
C LEU A 82 -16.23 -8.44 -2.96
N THR A 83 -15.43 -8.99 -2.05
CA THR A 83 -15.88 -9.55 -0.78
C THR A 83 -16.49 -8.46 0.11
N ALA A 84 -15.78 -7.32 0.30
CA ALA A 84 -16.30 -6.19 1.07
C ALA A 84 -17.63 -5.68 0.52
N GLN A 85 -17.75 -5.56 -0.80
CA GLN A 85 -19.00 -5.16 -1.46
C GLN A 85 -20.14 -6.16 -1.24
N ALA A 86 -19.85 -7.46 -1.30
CA ALA A 86 -20.84 -8.51 -1.08
C ALA A 86 -21.35 -8.48 0.36
N GLU A 87 -20.46 -8.41 1.34
CA GLU A 87 -20.81 -8.36 2.77
C GLU A 87 -21.58 -7.09 3.13
N SER A 88 -21.13 -5.93 2.64
CA SER A 88 -21.81 -4.65 2.84
C SER A 88 -23.26 -4.67 2.34
N ARG A 89 -23.53 -5.35 1.20
CA ARG A 89 -24.89 -5.49 0.63
C ARG A 89 -25.72 -6.51 1.38
N ALA A 90 -25.12 -7.67 1.68
CA ALA A 90 -25.81 -8.79 2.35
C ALA A 90 -26.03 -8.51 3.84
N LYS A 91 -25.29 -7.57 4.44
CA LYS A 91 -25.24 -7.30 5.89
C LYS A 91 -24.95 -8.55 6.71
N THR A 92 -24.00 -9.33 6.23
CA THR A 92 -23.51 -10.56 6.87
C THR A 92 -22.13 -10.90 6.34
N GLY A 93 -21.33 -11.59 7.14
CA GLY A 93 -19.97 -11.99 6.80
C GLY A 93 -19.05 -11.88 8.01
N HIS A 94 -17.92 -11.20 7.84
CA HIS A 94 -16.98 -10.94 8.92
C HIS A 94 -17.48 -9.83 9.85
N ASP A 95 -16.93 -9.74 11.06
CA ASP A 95 -17.17 -8.64 12.00
C ASP A 95 -16.21 -7.49 11.72
N ILE A 96 -14.89 -7.79 11.68
CA ILE A 96 -13.82 -6.87 11.34
C ILE A 96 -13.36 -7.17 9.92
N PHE A 97 -13.15 -6.12 9.11
CA PHE A 97 -12.72 -6.27 7.72
C PHE A 97 -11.60 -5.28 7.38
N SER A 98 -10.60 -5.73 6.60
CA SER A 98 -9.55 -4.85 6.07
C SER A 98 -10.14 -3.79 5.14
N GLN A 99 -9.80 -2.53 5.42
CA GLN A 99 -10.27 -1.34 4.70
C GLN A 99 -9.07 -0.55 4.15
N PRO A 100 -8.37 -1.05 3.10
CA PRO A 100 -7.23 -0.35 2.55
C PRO A 100 -7.65 0.97 1.88
N THR A 101 -6.88 2.02 2.11
CA THR A 101 -7.04 3.32 1.47
C THR A 101 -8.50 3.83 1.50
N TRP A 102 -9.16 3.95 0.36
CA TRP A 102 -10.48 4.54 0.20
C TRP A 102 -11.67 3.65 0.62
N TYR A 103 -11.44 2.42 1.12
CA TYR A 103 -12.56 1.54 1.46
C TYR A 103 -13.38 2.09 2.62
N CYS A 104 -12.77 2.77 3.59
CA CYS A 104 -13.51 3.45 4.67
C CYS A 104 -14.52 4.47 4.09
N SER A 105 -14.13 5.24 3.07
CA SER A 105 -15.04 6.16 2.39
C SER A 105 -16.15 5.43 1.62
N MET A 106 -15.80 4.34 0.90
CA MET A 106 -16.78 3.57 0.12
C MET A 106 -17.86 2.93 0.99
N PHE A 107 -17.47 2.45 2.16
CA PHE A 107 -18.34 1.69 3.05
C PHE A 107 -18.79 2.48 4.29
N ARG A 108 -18.53 3.81 4.37
CA ARG A 108 -18.76 4.63 5.56
C ARG A 108 -20.14 4.49 6.19
N HIS A 109 -21.19 4.23 5.37
CA HIS A 109 -22.56 4.04 5.84
C HIS A 109 -22.85 2.61 6.33
N ARG A 110 -21.86 1.72 6.28
CA ARG A 110 -21.92 0.33 6.74
C ARG A 110 -20.88 0.04 7.82
N LEU A 111 -20.00 0.99 8.10
CA LEU A 111 -19.00 0.88 9.13
C LEU A 111 -19.50 1.53 10.43
N GLU A 112 -19.34 0.81 11.52
CA GLU A 112 -19.53 1.35 12.88
C GLU A 112 -18.57 2.51 13.09
N PRO A 113 -18.99 3.66 13.64
CA PRO A 113 -18.09 4.69 14.09
C PRO A 113 -17.13 4.16 15.17
N LEU A 114 -15.85 4.45 15.00
CA LEU A 114 -14.79 3.98 15.89
C LEU A 114 -14.09 5.12 16.64
N ASP A 115 -14.79 6.24 16.86
CA ASP A 115 -14.24 7.43 17.56
C ASP A 115 -13.66 7.05 18.91
N ASP A 116 -14.40 6.27 19.70
CA ASP A 116 -13.96 5.80 21.02
C ASP A 116 -12.70 4.92 20.99
N VAL A 117 -12.49 4.19 19.89
CA VAL A 117 -11.28 3.37 19.69
C VAL A 117 -10.12 4.23 19.26
N VAL A 118 -10.30 5.04 18.22
CA VAL A 118 -9.20 5.79 17.61
C VAL A 118 -8.75 6.94 18.52
N GLU A 119 -9.67 7.60 19.21
CA GLU A 119 -9.33 8.64 20.21
C GLU A 119 -8.56 8.05 21.39
N ASP A 120 -8.91 6.85 21.85
CA ASP A 120 -8.14 6.13 22.89
C ASP A 120 -6.73 5.79 22.39
N ILE A 121 -6.59 5.29 21.16
CA ILE A 121 -5.29 5.03 20.52
C ILE A 121 -4.46 6.30 20.42
N ILE A 122 -5.04 7.40 19.92
CA ILE A 122 -4.36 8.70 19.82
C ILE A 122 -3.94 9.22 21.19
N SER A 123 -4.81 9.12 22.19
CA SER A 123 -4.52 9.55 23.55
C SER A 123 -3.33 8.79 24.16
N LYS A 124 -3.21 7.49 23.90
CA LYS A 124 -2.16 6.63 24.45
C LYS A 124 -0.85 6.70 23.68
N HIS A 125 -0.94 6.72 22.35
CA HIS A 125 0.21 6.49 21.47
C HIS A 125 0.59 7.72 20.64
N GLY A 126 -0.24 8.77 20.62
CA GLY A 126 -0.01 9.98 19.83
C GLY A 126 -0.74 9.99 18.50
N PRO A 127 -0.59 11.08 17.71
CA PRO A 127 -1.37 11.30 16.51
C PRO A 127 -1.03 10.29 15.39
N LEU A 128 -2.02 10.10 14.50
CA LEU A 128 -1.86 9.39 13.25
C LEU A 128 -1.26 10.30 12.16
N LEU A 129 -0.74 9.71 11.09
CA LEU A 129 -0.34 10.42 9.88
C LEU A 129 -1.53 11.21 9.30
N ASP A 130 -1.26 12.38 8.73
CA ASP A 130 -2.30 13.23 8.13
C ASP A 130 -3.04 12.53 6.99
N SER A 131 -2.34 11.69 6.22
CA SER A 131 -2.96 10.86 5.19
C SER A 131 -3.98 9.87 5.75
N ALA A 132 -3.72 9.28 6.92
CA ALA A 132 -4.67 8.40 7.60
C ALA A 132 -5.96 9.15 7.95
N LYS A 133 -5.84 10.37 8.47
CA LYS A 133 -7.00 11.21 8.77
C LYS A 133 -7.80 11.54 7.49
N PHE A 134 -7.12 11.84 6.39
CA PHE A 134 -7.77 12.14 5.12
C PHE A 134 -8.59 10.97 4.56
N TYR A 135 -8.10 9.72 4.72
CA TYR A 135 -8.81 8.53 4.26
C TYR A 135 -9.97 8.12 5.15
N ASP A 136 -9.85 8.30 6.46
CA ASP A 136 -10.65 7.56 7.43
C ASP A 136 -11.54 8.42 8.33
N HIS A 137 -11.17 9.69 8.58
CA HIS A 137 -12.02 10.60 9.37
C HIS A 137 -13.04 11.28 8.47
N LEU A 138 -14.22 10.67 8.35
CA LEU A 138 -15.26 11.02 7.39
C LEU A 138 -16.56 11.40 8.09
N ASP A 139 -17.20 12.47 7.63
CA ASP A 139 -18.45 12.98 8.22
C ASP A 139 -18.34 13.24 9.73
N GLY A 140 -17.15 13.64 10.20
CA GLY A 140 -16.87 13.89 11.61
C GLY A 140 -16.59 12.65 12.47
N HIS A 141 -16.46 11.47 11.86
CA HIS A 141 -16.26 10.19 12.54
C HIS A 141 -15.08 9.40 11.95
N TRP A 142 -14.36 8.71 12.80
CA TRP A 142 -13.43 7.66 12.39
C TRP A 142 -14.21 6.41 11.96
N ARG A 143 -13.94 5.90 10.76
CA ARG A 143 -14.65 4.73 10.16
C ARG A 143 -13.85 3.44 10.25
N GLY A 144 -12.56 3.52 10.54
CA GLY A 144 -11.66 2.40 10.76
C GLY A 144 -10.67 2.67 11.87
N SER A 145 -10.03 1.64 12.33
CA SER A 145 -8.88 1.70 13.23
C SER A 145 -7.61 1.51 12.43
N PRO A 146 -6.48 2.17 12.77
CA PRO A 146 -5.20 1.88 12.14
C PRO A 146 -4.89 0.39 12.19
N ALA A 147 -4.66 -0.24 11.04
CA ALA A 147 -4.24 -1.62 11.00
C ALA A 147 -2.80 -1.76 11.53
N PRO A 148 -2.43 -2.88 12.18
CA PRO A 148 -1.05 -3.11 12.64
C PRO A 148 -0.06 -3.17 11.47
N THR A 149 -0.53 -3.51 10.25
CA THR A 149 0.25 -3.41 9.01
C THR A 149 0.48 -1.97 8.55
N GLY A 150 -0.26 -0.99 9.09
CA GLY A 150 -0.05 0.43 8.88
C GLY A 150 -0.14 0.90 7.43
N SER A 151 1.00 1.07 6.79
CA SER A 151 1.15 1.50 5.39
C SER A 151 2.37 0.81 4.77
N PHE A 152 2.72 1.17 3.53
CA PHE A 152 3.98 0.76 2.91
C PHE A 152 4.44 1.80 1.88
N PHE A 153 5.76 1.87 1.65
CA PHE A 153 6.33 2.75 0.63
C PHE A 153 6.18 2.13 -0.75
N ASP A 154 5.37 2.74 -1.59
CA ASP A 154 5.19 2.36 -2.98
C ASP A 154 6.01 3.30 -3.88
N SER A 155 7.31 3.08 -3.87
CA SER A 155 8.30 3.84 -4.62
C SER A 155 8.89 3.00 -5.75
N MET A 156 10.16 3.13 -6.05
CA MET A 156 10.78 2.36 -7.12
C MET A 156 11.62 1.20 -6.60
N VAL A 157 11.56 0.08 -7.31
CA VAL A 157 12.49 -1.05 -7.18
C VAL A 157 13.18 -1.26 -8.52
N SER A 158 14.51 -1.17 -8.54
CA SER A 158 15.29 -1.21 -9.78
C SER A 158 16.50 -2.14 -9.70
N ARG A 159 16.88 -2.68 -10.83
CA ARG A 159 18.13 -3.40 -11.08
C ARG A 159 19.27 -2.39 -11.13
N PHE A 160 19.95 -2.16 -10.00
CA PHE A 160 21.03 -1.18 -9.91
C PHE A 160 22.20 -1.47 -10.86
N ASP A 161 22.48 -2.74 -11.12
CA ASP A 161 23.48 -3.18 -12.08
C ASP A 161 23.15 -2.71 -13.50
N LEU A 162 21.91 -2.92 -13.97
CA LEU A 162 21.47 -2.49 -15.30
C LEU A 162 21.41 -0.96 -15.44
N PHE A 163 21.01 -0.26 -14.38
CA PHE A 163 21.02 1.20 -14.37
C PHE A 163 22.43 1.76 -14.51
N LYS A 164 23.39 1.19 -13.78
CA LYS A 164 24.80 1.59 -13.86
C LYS A 164 25.40 1.30 -15.24
N GLU A 165 25.19 0.10 -15.76
CA GLU A 165 25.74 -0.36 -17.01
C GLU A 165 25.16 0.39 -18.23
N HIS A 166 23.82 0.49 -18.32
CA HIS A 166 23.17 0.95 -19.55
C HIS A 166 22.68 2.39 -19.47
N ALA A 167 22.26 2.87 -18.27
CA ALA A 167 21.81 4.23 -18.12
C ALA A 167 22.89 5.19 -17.64
N GLY A 168 23.99 4.68 -17.05
CA GLY A 168 25.05 5.48 -16.45
C GLY A 168 24.62 6.11 -15.10
N ILE A 169 23.66 5.48 -14.40
CA ILE A 169 23.11 5.96 -13.13
C ILE A 169 23.52 4.97 -12.03
N ASP A 170 24.29 5.43 -11.06
CA ASP A 170 24.63 4.67 -9.87
C ASP A 170 23.58 4.91 -8.78
N LEU A 171 22.56 4.04 -8.74
CA LEU A 171 21.44 4.14 -7.80
C LEU A 171 21.88 3.99 -6.34
N GLN A 172 22.92 3.21 -6.06
CA GLN A 172 23.40 3.01 -4.69
C GLN A 172 24.14 4.25 -4.16
N THR A 173 24.87 4.94 -5.02
CA THR A 173 25.48 6.24 -4.67
C THR A 173 24.44 7.35 -4.58
N MET A 174 23.45 7.37 -5.46
CA MET A 174 22.37 8.37 -5.47
C MET A 174 21.44 8.22 -4.25
N PHE A 175 21.11 7.01 -3.88
CA PHE A 175 20.19 6.66 -2.79
C PHE A 175 20.86 5.66 -1.83
N PRO A 176 21.88 6.09 -1.06
CA PRO A 176 22.61 5.18 -0.18
C PRO A 176 21.72 4.67 0.96
N ALA A 177 21.89 3.39 1.31
CA ALA A 177 21.25 2.82 2.48
C ALA A 177 21.92 3.34 3.75
N ASN A 178 21.12 3.78 4.72
CA ASN A 178 21.59 4.20 6.05
C ASN A 178 22.60 5.36 6.11
N GLU A 179 22.83 6.07 5.02
CA GLU A 179 23.71 7.22 4.93
C GLU A 179 22.97 8.51 4.60
N ASN A 180 23.64 9.64 4.84
CA ASN A 180 23.12 10.94 4.40
C ASN A 180 23.10 11.02 2.87
N ARG A 181 22.00 11.50 2.31
CA ARG A 181 21.83 11.66 0.88
C ARG A 181 22.34 13.02 0.41
N ASP A 182 23.01 13.03 -0.74
CA ASP A 182 23.36 14.28 -1.41
C ASP A 182 22.12 14.83 -2.13
N THR A 183 21.61 15.96 -1.61
CA THR A 183 20.41 16.62 -2.15
C THR A 183 20.56 17.01 -3.62
N ASN A 184 21.76 17.44 -4.06
CA ASN A 184 22.00 17.81 -5.45
C ASN A 184 21.91 16.57 -6.35
N LEU A 185 22.45 15.44 -5.89
CA LEU A 185 22.45 14.21 -6.65
C LEU A 185 21.02 13.64 -6.80
N ILE A 186 20.25 13.59 -5.71
CA ILE A 186 18.87 13.08 -5.76
C ILE A 186 17.91 14.00 -6.51
N ASN A 187 18.16 15.32 -6.54
CA ASN A 187 17.35 16.27 -7.32
C ASN A 187 17.51 16.09 -8.83
N ASN A 188 18.61 15.47 -9.29
CA ASN A 188 18.78 15.10 -10.69
C ASN A 188 17.89 13.90 -11.07
N TRP A 189 17.34 13.14 -10.10
CA TRP A 189 16.36 12.11 -10.36
C TRP A 189 14.97 12.72 -10.50
N ASN A 190 14.67 13.17 -11.70
CA ASN A 190 13.40 13.75 -12.10
C ASN A 190 12.77 12.97 -13.26
N TRP A 191 11.56 13.33 -13.68
CA TRP A 191 10.85 12.60 -14.73
C TRP A 191 11.56 12.64 -16.09
N ASP A 192 12.37 13.66 -16.40
CA ASP A 192 13.17 13.69 -17.62
C ASP A 192 14.33 12.68 -17.56
N ALA A 193 15.02 12.59 -16.42
CA ALA A 193 16.05 11.60 -16.19
C ALA A 193 15.47 10.17 -16.23
N PHE A 194 14.25 10.00 -15.69
CA PHE A 194 13.52 8.73 -15.74
C PHE A 194 13.20 8.31 -17.18
N LEU A 195 12.69 9.23 -18.00
CA LEU A 195 12.39 8.97 -19.41
C LEU A 195 13.67 8.62 -20.20
N LEU A 196 14.77 9.33 -19.94
CA LEU A 196 16.05 9.05 -20.57
C LEU A 196 16.59 7.66 -20.17
N ALA A 197 16.48 7.29 -18.90
CA ALA A 197 16.84 5.96 -18.41
C ALA A 197 15.96 4.88 -19.03
N ALA A 198 14.64 5.10 -19.11
CA ALA A 198 13.69 4.18 -19.74
C ALA A 198 14.09 3.90 -21.20
N LYS A 199 14.40 4.95 -21.97
CA LYS A 199 14.84 4.83 -23.35
C LYS A 199 16.14 4.05 -23.50
N LYS A 200 17.14 4.28 -22.64
CA LYS A 200 18.43 3.57 -22.67
C LYS A 200 18.25 2.09 -22.32
N LEU A 201 17.51 1.79 -21.26
CA LEU A 201 17.26 0.42 -20.80
C LEU A 201 16.37 -0.38 -21.76
N TYR A 202 15.38 0.28 -22.39
CA TYR A 202 14.60 -0.32 -23.49
C TYR A 202 15.50 -0.75 -24.66
N LYS A 203 16.44 0.11 -25.09
CA LYS A 203 17.41 -0.23 -26.16
C LYS A 203 18.34 -1.39 -25.77
N ALA A 204 18.61 -1.56 -24.48
CA ALA A 204 19.38 -2.68 -23.95
C ALA A 204 18.53 -3.97 -23.79
N GLY A 205 17.26 -3.96 -24.20
CA GLY A 205 16.37 -5.11 -24.03
C GLY A 205 15.90 -5.35 -22.60
N LYS A 206 15.99 -4.31 -21.74
CA LYS A 206 15.64 -4.34 -20.31
C LYS A 206 14.66 -3.20 -19.97
N PRO A 207 13.45 -3.18 -20.55
CA PRO A 207 12.52 -2.08 -20.37
C PRO A 207 12.01 -1.93 -18.93
N PHE A 208 11.57 -0.73 -18.57
CA PHE A 208 10.78 -0.51 -17.38
C PHE A 208 9.43 -1.21 -17.45
N GLY A 209 8.89 -1.62 -16.29
CA GLY A 209 7.55 -2.14 -16.18
C GLY A 209 6.74 -1.35 -15.15
N ALA A 210 5.65 -0.73 -15.60
CA ALA A 210 4.72 -0.05 -14.70
C ALA A 210 3.30 -0.19 -15.25
N THR A 211 2.40 -0.71 -14.43
CA THR A 211 1.03 -0.99 -14.89
C THR A 211 0.24 0.29 -15.18
N ILE A 212 -0.52 0.27 -16.27
CA ILE A 212 -1.52 1.29 -16.64
C ILE A 212 -2.91 0.59 -16.73
N GLY A 213 -3.02 -0.62 -16.20
CA GLY A 213 -4.27 -1.37 -16.15
C GLY A 213 -5.22 -0.89 -15.03
N ALA A 214 -6.44 -1.42 -15.05
CA ALA A 214 -7.43 -1.19 -14.01
C ALA A 214 -7.14 -2.08 -12.78
N THR A 215 -6.08 -1.75 -12.06
CA THR A 215 -5.57 -2.47 -10.88
C THR A 215 -5.03 -1.47 -9.86
N PRO A 216 -5.04 -1.79 -8.56
CA PRO A 216 -4.45 -0.96 -7.52
C PRO A 216 -3.01 -0.50 -7.80
N ASP A 217 -2.20 -1.31 -8.45
CA ASP A 217 -0.81 -0.97 -8.79
C ASP A 217 -0.66 0.17 -9.82
N SER A 218 -1.75 0.61 -10.47
CA SER A 218 -1.73 1.81 -11.32
C SER A 218 -1.67 3.13 -10.53
N ARG A 219 -1.71 3.09 -9.20
CA ARG A 219 -1.67 4.25 -8.30
C ARG A 219 -0.43 5.15 -8.46
N TRP A 220 0.69 4.63 -8.96
CA TRP A 220 1.88 5.44 -9.27
C TRP A 220 1.58 6.59 -10.22
N LEU A 221 0.56 6.45 -11.09
CA LEU A 221 0.12 7.52 -11.97
C LEU A 221 -0.40 8.73 -11.17
N SER A 222 -1.04 8.52 -10.01
CA SER A 222 -1.48 9.64 -9.18
C SER A 222 -0.31 10.48 -8.67
N ALA A 223 0.77 9.83 -8.27
CA ALA A 223 1.99 10.53 -7.85
C ALA A 223 2.63 11.31 -9.01
N LEU A 224 2.64 10.74 -10.21
CA LEU A 224 3.08 11.44 -11.42
C LEU A 224 2.20 12.68 -11.69
N PHE A 225 0.86 12.53 -11.69
CA PHE A 225 -0.07 13.65 -11.90
C PHE A 225 0.17 14.75 -10.86
N THR A 226 0.18 14.40 -9.57
CA THR A 226 0.41 15.37 -8.49
C THR A 226 1.77 16.06 -8.62
N SER A 227 2.81 15.36 -9.06
CA SER A 227 4.15 15.93 -9.23
C SER A 227 4.23 17.01 -10.32
N TYR A 228 3.28 17.02 -11.25
CA TYR A 228 3.08 18.08 -12.24
C TYR A 228 2.05 19.13 -11.80
N GLY A 229 1.30 18.88 -10.70
CA GLY A 229 0.17 19.71 -10.27
C GLY A 229 -1.10 19.44 -11.06
N ALA A 230 -1.18 18.30 -11.72
CA ALA A 230 -2.35 17.87 -12.47
C ALA A 230 -3.41 17.29 -11.53
N GLU A 231 -4.60 17.87 -11.51
CA GLU A 231 -5.73 17.46 -10.69
C GLU A 231 -6.92 17.08 -11.60
N LEU A 232 -7.63 16.03 -11.26
CA LEU A 232 -8.88 15.68 -11.97
C LEU A 232 -10.06 16.47 -11.43
N VAL A 233 -10.09 16.60 -10.10
CA VAL A 233 -11.07 17.36 -9.33
C VAL A 233 -10.32 18.08 -8.22
N ASN A 234 -10.60 19.35 -8.02
CA ASN A 234 -9.97 20.14 -6.98
C ASN A 234 -10.60 19.91 -5.59
N LYS A 235 -10.03 20.53 -4.56
CA LYS A 235 -10.50 20.42 -3.17
C LYS A 235 -11.93 20.93 -2.93
N ASN A 236 -12.48 21.74 -3.83
CA ASN A 236 -13.84 22.25 -3.75
C ASN A 236 -14.85 21.35 -4.48
N GLY A 237 -14.39 20.24 -5.07
CA GLY A 237 -15.25 19.34 -5.85
C GLY A 237 -15.48 19.80 -7.30
N GLU A 238 -14.71 20.74 -7.83
CA GLU A 238 -14.84 21.20 -9.21
C GLU A 238 -13.95 20.36 -10.14
N ILE A 239 -14.48 19.99 -11.30
CA ILE A 239 -13.75 19.23 -12.32
C ILE A 239 -12.69 20.16 -12.94
N THR A 240 -11.42 19.73 -12.86
CA THR A 240 -10.24 20.48 -13.34
C THR A 240 -9.37 19.67 -14.31
N VAL A 241 -9.88 18.54 -14.78
CA VAL A 241 -9.12 17.61 -15.66
C VAL A 241 -8.73 18.24 -17.00
N ASP A 242 -9.44 19.24 -17.48
CA ASP A 242 -9.08 20.01 -18.69
C ASP A 242 -8.10 21.15 -18.36
N SER A 243 -6.86 20.78 -18.01
CA SER A 243 -5.79 21.71 -17.66
C SER A 243 -4.51 21.46 -18.47
N ASP A 244 -3.61 22.42 -18.48
CA ASP A 244 -2.33 22.29 -19.16
C ASP A 244 -1.43 21.27 -18.43
N GLU A 245 -1.53 21.17 -17.12
CA GLU A 245 -0.81 20.19 -16.31
C GLU A 245 -1.21 18.77 -16.68
N VAL A 246 -2.50 18.49 -16.84
CA VAL A 246 -2.99 17.18 -17.31
C VAL A 246 -2.48 16.88 -18.72
N ARG A 247 -2.49 17.85 -19.63
CA ARG A 247 -1.94 17.66 -20.98
C ARG A 247 -0.45 17.36 -20.96
N GLN A 248 0.34 18.06 -20.12
CA GLN A 248 1.77 17.79 -19.95
C GLN A 248 2.03 16.35 -19.49
N VAL A 249 1.26 15.85 -18.53
CA VAL A 249 1.39 14.48 -18.06
C VAL A 249 1.01 13.48 -19.17
N LEU A 250 -0.07 13.71 -19.90
CA LEU A 250 -0.48 12.84 -21.02
C LEU A 250 0.56 12.81 -22.14
N GLU A 251 1.18 13.96 -22.46
CA GLU A 251 2.28 14.05 -23.41
C GLU A 251 3.51 13.27 -22.91
N TYR A 252 3.88 13.46 -21.64
CA TYR A 252 4.96 12.71 -21.01
C TYR A 252 4.71 11.20 -21.08
N MET A 253 3.51 10.76 -20.72
CA MET A 253 3.13 9.34 -20.75
C MET A 253 3.13 8.77 -22.17
N SER A 254 2.76 9.55 -23.16
CA SER A 254 2.84 9.13 -24.58
C SER A 254 4.27 8.80 -24.98
N LYS A 255 5.24 9.61 -24.53
CA LYS A 255 6.67 9.37 -24.78
C LYS A 255 7.20 8.19 -23.97
N LEU A 256 6.84 8.07 -22.68
CA LEU A 256 7.34 7.06 -21.79
C LEU A 256 6.90 5.65 -22.21
N THR A 257 5.64 5.48 -22.60
CA THR A 257 5.07 4.17 -22.97
C THR A 257 5.64 3.60 -24.28
N GLU A 258 6.34 4.40 -25.08
CA GLU A 258 7.12 3.89 -26.22
C GLU A 258 8.27 2.97 -25.79
N PHE A 259 8.76 3.15 -24.56
CA PHE A 259 9.88 2.40 -23.96
C PHE A 259 9.43 1.37 -22.91
N MET A 260 8.16 1.03 -22.90
CA MET A 260 7.57 0.03 -22.01
C MET A 260 6.96 -1.15 -22.79
N PRO A 261 6.84 -2.35 -22.17
CA PRO A 261 6.18 -3.47 -22.83
C PRO A 261 4.68 -3.21 -23.02
N LYS A 262 4.12 -3.63 -24.13
CA LYS A 262 2.69 -3.45 -24.42
C LYS A 262 1.77 -4.17 -23.45
N SER A 263 2.27 -5.16 -22.73
CA SER A 263 1.50 -5.90 -21.71
C SER A 263 1.09 -5.08 -20.49
N ILE A 264 1.71 -3.91 -20.21
CA ILE A 264 1.44 -3.09 -19.03
C ILE A 264 -0.03 -2.67 -18.85
N TYR A 265 -0.79 -2.65 -19.94
CA TYR A 265 -2.22 -2.32 -19.90
C TYR A 265 -3.12 -3.47 -19.42
N ALA A 266 -2.56 -4.69 -19.34
CA ALA A 266 -3.25 -5.89 -18.88
C ALA A 266 -2.64 -6.49 -17.60
N TRP A 267 -1.72 -5.76 -16.97
CA TRP A 267 -1.08 -6.22 -15.73
C TRP A 267 -2.04 -6.14 -14.54
N ASP A 268 -1.92 -7.14 -13.67
CA ASP A 268 -2.55 -7.22 -12.35
C ASP A 268 -1.55 -6.86 -11.23
N ASP A 269 -1.98 -6.93 -9.96
CA ASP A 269 -1.19 -6.57 -8.78
C ASP A 269 0.08 -7.42 -8.57
N SER A 270 0.20 -8.56 -9.24
CA SER A 270 1.36 -9.44 -9.14
C SER A 270 2.30 -9.34 -10.34
N SER A 271 1.89 -8.65 -11.39
CA SER A 271 2.60 -8.61 -12.67
C SER A 271 3.93 -7.87 -12.59
N ASN A 272 3.99 -6.75 -11.85
CA ASN A 272 5.20 -5.98 -11.61
C ASN A 272 6.27 -6.82 -10.89
N ASN A 273 5.89 -7.56 -9.84
CA ASN A 273 6.78 -8.48 -9.14
C ASN A 273 7.32 -9.56 -10.08
N ARG A 274 6.43 -10.24 -10.84
CA ARG A 274 6.85 -11.25 -11.82
C ARG A 274 7.81 -10.67 -12.84
N TRP A 275 7.56 -9.44 -13.33
CA TRP A 275 8.39 -8.77 -14.32
C TRP A 275 9.82 -8.56 -13.86
N ILE A 276 10.01 -7.99 -12.66
CA ILE A 276 11.36 -7.71 -12.16
C ILE A 276 12.08 -8.99 -11.71
N ILE A 277 11.38 -9.92 -11.06
CA ILE A 277 11.94 -11.17 -10.54
C ILE A 277 12.36 -12.12 -11.68
N SER A 278 11.67 -12.10 -12.82
CA SER A 278 12.05 -12.88 -13.98
C SER A 278 13.32 -12.38 -14.68
N GLY A 279 13.82 -11.19 -14.31
CA GLY A 279 14.98 -10.55 -14.94
C GLY A 279 14.68 -9.96 -16.33
N GLN A 280 13.41 -9.91 -16.76
CA GLN A 280 13.01 -9.31 -18.04
C GLN A 280 13.12 -7.79 -18.01
N GLY A 281 12.84 -7.17 -16.87
CA GLY A 281 12.84 -5.72 -16.70
C GLY A 281 13.93 -5.21 -15.81
N SER A 282 14.05 -3.87 -15.79
CA SER A 282 15.07 -3.15 -15.01
C SER A 282 14.49 -2.33 -13.86
N ALA A 283 13.22 -1.96 -13.89
CA ALA A 283 12.57 -1.16 -12.86
C ALA A 283 11.05 -1.38 -12.83
N ILE A 284 10.48 -1.23 -11.64
CA ILE A 284 9.04 -1.22 -11.37
C ILE A 284 8.72 -0.18 -10.29
N PHE A 285 7.46 0.23 -10.19
CA PHE A 285 6.93 0.87 -8.99
C PHE A 285 6.36 -0.22 -8.09
N ASN A 286 6.89 -0.34 -6.88
CA ASN A 286 6.47 -1.37 -5.92
C ASN A 286 7.08 -1.11 -4.53
N PRO A 287 6.45 -1.57 -3.45
CA PRO A 287 7.10 -1.67 -2.15
C PRO A 287 8.10 -2.84 -2.09
N ALA A 288 8.66 -3.12 -0.92
CA ALA A 288 9.70 -4.11 -0.71
C ALA A 288 9.29 -5.57 -1.00
N SER A 289 8.01 -5.84 -1.31
CA SER A 289 7.53 -7.20 -1.62
C SER A 289 8.27 -7.82 -2.81
N ALA A 290 8.63 -7.04 -3.83
CA ALA A 290 9.40 -7.54 -4.96
C ALA A 290 10.74 -8.13 -4.53
N TRP A 291 11.46 -7.43 -3.65
CA TRP A 291 12.72 -7.90 -3.11
C TRP A 291 12.54 -9.12 -2.19
N ALA A 292 11.56 -9.09 -1.27
CA ALA A 292 11.30 -10.19 -0.35
C ALA A 292 10.89 -11.48 -1.08
N VAL A 293 10.05 -11.37 -2.11
CA VAL A 293 9.67 -12.50 -2.96
C VAL A 293 10.85 -12.96 -3.83
N ALA A 294 11.62 -12.04 -4.41
CA ALA A 294 12.81 -12.39 -5.19
C ALA A 294 13.84 -13.13 -4.35
N LYS A 295 14.01 -12.74 -3.08
CA LYS A 295 14.94 -13.40 -2.15
C LYS A 295 14.60 -14.88 -1.97
N ARG A 296 13.32 -15.25 -1.99
CA ARG A 296 12.84 -16.64 -1.92
C ARG A 296 12.94 -17.35 -3.26
N ASP A 297 12.53 -16.69 -4.35
CA ASP A 297 12.26 -17.35 -5.65
C ASP A 297 13.42 -17.20 -6.64
N ASN A 298 14.19 -16.11 -6.54
CA ASN A 298 15.33 -15.80 -7.42
C ASN A 298 16.38 -14.94 -6.68
N PRO A 299 17.17 -15.53 -5.76
CA PRO A 299 18.15 -14.79 -4.95
C PRO A 299 19.19 -14.02 -5.78
N GLU A 300 19.53 -14.52 -6.98
CA GLU A 300 20.46 -13.82 -7.88
C GLU A 300 19.91 -12.45 -8.31
N ILE A 301 18.62 -12.38 -8.63
CA ILE A 301 17.96 -11.12 -8.95
C ILE A 301 17.80 -10.25 -7.68
N ALA A 302 17.41 -10.84 -6.55
CA ALA A 302 17.26 -10.11 -5.28
C ALA A 302 18.53 -9.31 -4.93
N ASN A 303 19.71 -9.91 -5.10
CA ASN A 303 21.01 -9.28 -4.83
C ASN A 303 21.35 -8.13 -5.81
N LYS A 304 20.55 -7.91 -6.84
CA LYS A 304 20.71 -6.84 -7.84
C LYS A 304 19.58 -5.81 -7.77
N LEU A 305 18.66 -5.94 -6.81
CA LEU A 305 17.58 -4.99 -6.61
C LEU A 305 17.97 -3.89 -5.63
N TRP A 306 17.47 -2.68 -5.88
CA TRP A 306 17.64 -1.52 -5.02
C TRP A 306 16.34 -0.73 -4.96
N HIS A 307 15.90 -0.43 -3.73
CA HIS A 307 14.73 0.40 -3.51
C HIS A 307 15.17 1.87 -3.44
N HIS A 308 14.45 2.74 -4.13
CA HIS A 308 14.80 4.16 -4.20
C HIS A 308 13.59 5.04 -4.49
N ASP A 309 13.78 6.34 -4.29
CA ASP A 309 12.72 7.32 -4.45
C ASP A 309 12.18 7.36 -5.89
N VAL A 310 10.90 7.75 -6.01
CA VAL A 310 10.28 8.08 -7.30
C VAL A 310 10.91 9.34 -7.90
N PRO A 311 10.81 9.57 -9.22
CA PRO A 311 11.30 10.80 -9.82
C PRO A 311 10.60 12.04 -9.30
N ARG A 312 11.34 13.17 -9.21
CA ARG A 312 10.79 14.48 -8.87
C ARG A 312 10.15 15.13 -10.09
N GLY A 313 8.96 15.73 -9.90
CA GLY A 313 8.35 16.63 -10.87
C GLY A 313 8.47 18.11 -10.51
N PRO A 314 7.87 19.00 -11.32
CA PRO A 314 7.91 20.45 -11.10
C PRO A 314 7.38 20.90 -9.73
N LYS A 315 6.40 20.18 -9.18
CA LYS A 315 5.76 20.50 -7.88
C LYS A 315 6.35 19.73 -6.71
N GLY A 316 7.23 18.76 -6.92
CA GLY A 316 7.84 17.98 -5.86
C GLY A 316 7.99 16.51 -6.20
N ARG A 317 8.38 15.73 -5.19
CA ARG A 317 8.51 14.28 -5.25
C ARG A 317 7.37 13.67 -4.45
N TYR A 318 6.48 12.96 -5.13
CA TYR A 318 5.30 12.35 -4.52
C TYR A 318 5.31 10.85 -4.73
N ARG A 319 4.87 10.10 -3.73
CA ARG A 319 4.58 8.68 -3.82
C ARG A 319 3.13 8.39 -3.44
N PRO A 320 2.52 7.32 -3.95
CA PRO A 320 1.20 6.93 -3.48
C PRO A 320 1.23 6.59 -1.99
N ASP A 321 0.21 7.05 -1.26
CA ASP A 321 -0.04 6.59 0.10
C ASP A 321 -0.92 5.33 0.07
N ASN A 322 -0.60 4.39 0.95
CA ASN A 322 -1.23 3.07 1.04
C ASN A 322 -1.66 2.75 2.47
N SER A 323 -2.24 3.72 3.16
CA SER A 323 -2.74 3.53 4.52
C SER A 323 -3.74 2.37 4.61
N GLN A 324 -3.57 1.54 5.64
CA GLN A 324 -4.38 0.35 5.91
C GLN A 324 -5.16 0.53 7.19
N PHE A 325 -6.46 0.23 7.15
CA PHE A 325 -7.35 0.29 8.29
C PHE A 325 -8.10 -1.03 8.46
N TRP A 326 -8.61 -1.24 9.65
CA TRP A 326 -9.58 -2.29 9.94
C TRP A 326 -10.89 -1.65 10.36
N GLY A 327 -11.92 -1.86 9.57
CA GLY A 327 -13.28 -1.40 9.84
C GLY A 327 -14.09 -2.45 10.58
N LEU A 328 -15.01 -2.01 11.40
CA LEU A 328 -16.01 -2.84 12.06
C LEU A 328 -17.34 -2.66 11.33
N TRP A 329 -17.92 -3.76 10.82
CA TRP A 329 -19.22 -3.66 10.17
C TRP A 329 -20.34 -3.29 11.15
N ASP A 330 -21.33 -2.50 10.70
CA ASP A 330 -22.51 -2.10 11.49
C ASP A 330 -23.37 -3.28 11.94
N PHE A 331 -23.28 -4.40 11.23
CA PHE A 331 -23.99 -5.65 11.52
C PHE A 331 -23.17 -6.66 12.36
N ALA A 332 -21.97 -6.32 12.79
CA ALA A 332 -21.17 -7.17 13.68
C ALA A 332 -21.89 -7.42 15.01
N GLU A 333 -21.89 -8.68 15.46
CA GLU A 333 -22.63 -9.08 16.65
C GLU A 333 -21.87 -8.75 17.95
N ASN A 334 -20.55 -8.96 17.98
CA ASN A 334 -19.72 -8.77 19.17
C ASN A 334 -18.86 -7.49 19.09
N LYS A 335 -19.51 -6.35 18.94
CA LYS A 335 -18.83 -5.04 18.75
C LYS A 335 -17.89 -4.67 19.90
N SER A 336 -18.22 -5.03 21.13
CA SER A 336 -17.38 -4.74 22.30
C SER A 336 -16.04 -5.45 22.20
N ALA A 337 -16.04 -6.77 21.97
CA ALA A 337 -14.82 -7.53 21.81
C ALA A 337 -14.02 -7.09 20.56
N ALA A 338 -14.71 -6.73 19.47
CA ALA A 338 -14.07 -6.20 18.27
C ALA A 338 -13.32 -4.90 18.55
N LYS A 339 -13.95 -3.94 19.24
CA LYS A 339 -13.33 -2.67 19.63
C LYS A 339 -12.12 -2.85 20.56
N ASP A 340 -12.20 -3.83 21.48
CA ASP A 340 -11.07 -4.12 22.38
C ASP A 340 -9.91 -4.80 21.64
N LEU A 341 -10.21 -5.67 20.67
CA LEU A 341 -9.18 -6.23 19.79
C LEU A 341 -8.50 -5.11 18.98
N LEU A 342 -9.26 -4.19 18.38
CA LEU A 342 -8.71 -3.07 17.61
C LEU A 342 -7.77 -2.20 18.46
N ARG A 343 -8.11 -1.90 19.71
CA ARG A 343 -7.21 -1.19 20.65
C ARG A 343 -5.93 -1.97 20.91
N TYR A 344 -6.05 -3.29 21.14
CA TYR A 344 -4.90 -4.16 21.38
C TYR A 344 -3.96 -4.23 20.17
N MET A 345 -4.51 -4.25 18.96
CA MET A 345 -3.71 -4.29 17.74
C MET A 345 -2.90 -3.01 17.47
N ALA A 346 -3.22 -1.92 18.15
CA ALA A 346 -2.44 -0.67 18.09
C ALA A 346 -1.30 -0.58 19.13
N GLU A 347 -1.14 -1.60 19.99
CA GLU A 347 -0.08 -1.61 20.99
C GLU A 347 1.31 -1.71 20.32
N PRO A 348 2.34 -0.98 20.85
CA PRO A 348 3.67 -0.93 20.24
C PRO A 348 4.31 -2.30 19.96
N ASN A 349 4.18 -3.22 20.93
CA ASN A 349 4.74 -4.56 20.82
C ASN A 349 4.07 -5.42 19.73
N VAL A 350 2.78 -5.17 19.45
CA VAL A 350 2.05 -5.84 18.37
C VAL A 350 2.52 -5.30 17.02
N ILE A 351 2.57 -3.97 16.90
CA ILE A 351 3.06 -3.31 15.68
C ILE A 351 4.50 -3.71 15.37
N ASP A 352 5.38 -3.74 16.37
CA ASP A 352 6.76 -4.19 16.23
C ASP A 352 6.86 -5.62 15.72
N ALA A 353 6.04 -6.53 16.27
CA ALA A 353 6.02 -7.91 15.83
C ALA A 353 5.59 -8.03 14.35
N CYS A 354 4.58 -7.27 13.92
CA CYS A 354 4.12 -7.23 12.53
C CYS A 354 5.20 -6.66 11.60
N ILE A 355 5.82 -5.53 11.95
CA ILE A 355 6.91 -4.92 11.16
C ILE A 355 8.07 -5.90 10.99
N LYS A 356 8.45 -6.57 12.07
CA LYS A 356 9.53 -7.55 12.05
C LYS A 356 9.19 -8.76 11.17
N ALA A 357 7.96 -9.26 11.26
CA ALA A 357 7.48 -10.37 10.44
C ALA A 357 7.42 -10.00 8.95
N SER A 358 7.04 -8.77 8.63
CA SER A 358 7.01 -8.24 7.27
C SER A 358 8.37 -7.77 6.74
N GLN A 359 9.45 -7.98 7.49
CA GLN A 359 10.81 -7.57 7.12
C GLN A 359 10.90 -6.06 6.81
N GLY A 360 10.17 -5.24 7.58
CA GLY A 360 10.12 -3.80 7.41
C GLY A 360 9.23 -3.32 6.26
N TYR A 361 8.45 -4.18 5.63
CA TYR A 361 7.47 -3.79 4.61
C TYR A 361 6.41 -2.87 5.19
N ASP A 362 5.88 -3.22 6.37
CA ASP A 362 4.84 -2.47 7.06
C ASP A 362 5.39 -1.22 7.74
N ILE A 363 4.64 -0.13 7.69
CA ILE A 363 5.01 1.18 8.24
C ILE A 363 3.87 1.69 9.12
N PRO A 364 4.13 1.98 10.41
CA PRO A 364 3.08 2.40 11.33
C PRO A 364 2.38 3.69 10.90
N LEU A 365 1.06 3.75 11.04
CA LEU A 365 0.29 4.98 10.89
C LEU A 365 0.39 5.90 12.11
N ILE A 366 0.78 5.37 13.27
CA ILE A 366 0.95 6.13 14.52
C ILE A 366 2.33 6.79 14.49
N ILE A 367 2.39 8.11 14.47
CA ILE A 367 3.64 8.89 14.28
C ILE A 367 4.69 8.56 15.34
N SER A 368 4.30 8.32 16.59
CA SER A 368 5.24 7.99 17.65
C SER A 368 5.93 6.64 17.43
N HIS A 369 5.22 5.67 16.87
CA HIS A 369 5.79 4.36 16.53
C HIS A 369 6.76 4.49 15.35
N PHE A 370 6.45 5.34 14.39
CA PHE A 370 7.34 5.65 13.29
C PHE A 370 8.63 6.34 13.75
N ASN A 371 8.52 7.34 14.65
CA ASN A 371 9.65 8.18 15.05
C ASN A 371 10.49 7.60 16.20
N LYS A 372 9.85 6.92 17.16
CA LYS A 372 10.49 6.43 18.39
C LYS A 372 10.94 4.99 18.30
N ASN A 373 10.24 4.19 17.54
CA ASN A 373 10.53 2.79 17.39
C ASN A 373 11.49 2.57 16.23
N LYS A 374 12.64 2.02 16.54
CA LYS A 374 13.68 1.74 15.54
C LYS A 374 13.56 0.36 14.92
N THR A 375 12.64 -0.48 15.41
CA THR A 375 12.54 -1.88 15.01
C THR A 375 12.39 -2.04 13.51
N TRP A 376 11.51 -1.25 12.87
CA TRP A 376 11.32 -1.32 11.43
C TRP A 376 12.52 -0.80 10.63
N VAL A 377 13.31 0.14 11.18
CA VAL A 377 14.56 0.64 10.56
C VAL A 377 15.69 -0.38 10.74
N GLU A 378 15.73 -1.05 11.88
CA GLU A 378 16.76 -2.03 12.22
C GLU A 378 16.46 -3.43 11.64
N ALA A 379 15.18 -3.78 11.50
CA ALA A 379 14.75 -5.07 10.98
C ALA A 379 14.82 -5.19 9.45
N SER A 380 14.94 -4.07 8.73
CA SER A 380 14.97 -4.07 7.27
C SER A 380 16.19 -3.30 6.73
N PRO A 381 16.93 -3.90 5.83
CA PRO A 381 16.87 -5.28 5.34
C PRO A 381 17.31 -6.28 6.42
N PRO A 382 17.00 -7.60 6.27
CA PRO A 382 17.50 -8.62 7.18
C PRO A 382 19.02 -8.55 7.36
N ASP A 383 19.52 -8.93 8.55
CA ASP A 383 20.93 -8.90 8.88
C ASP A 383 21.80 -9.48 7.76
N GLY A 384 22.86 -8.73 7.42
CA GLY A 384 23.83 -9.11 6.38
C GLY A 384 23.36 -8.89 4.93
N VAL A 385 22.15 -8.33 4.71
CA VAL A 385 21.67 -7.99 3.37
C VAL A 385 21.58 -6.48 3.22
N LEU A 386 22.36 -5.92 2.32
CA LEU A 386 22.27 -4.50 1.97
C LEU A 386 21.11 -4.27 1.00
N TYR A 387 20.07 -3.57 1.44
CA TYR A 387 18.93 -3.16 0.65
C TYR A 387 18.35 -1.86 1.21
N ASN A 388 18.08 -0.89 0.34
CA ASN A 388 17.63 0.43 0.77
C ASN A 388 16.11 0.48 1.00
N TYR A 389 15.65 -0.04 2.12
CA TYR A 389 14.26 0.03 2.54
C TYR A 389 14.17 -0.08 4.08
N PRO A 390 13.34 0.68 4.77
CA PRO A 390 12.53 1.79 4.25
C PRO A 390 13.40 2.99 3.86
N MET A 391 12.93 3.75 2.90
CA MET A 391 13.70 4.89 2.41
C MET A 391 13.56 6.10 3.33
N LYS A 392 14.62 6.88 3.41
CA LYS A 392 14.68 8.13 4.18
C LYS A 392 14.75 9.32 3.22
N GLY A 393 13.78 9.41 2.29
CA GLY A 393 13.76 10.45 1.25
C GLY A 393 12.85 11.63 1.57
N ASP A 394 12.74 12.52 0.59
CA ASP A 394 11.88 13.70 0.58
C ASP A 394 10.52 13.44 -0.12
N GLU A 395 10.15 12.16 -0.27
CA GLU A 395 8.89 11.78 -0.88
C GLU A 395 7.70 12.16 0.00
N ILE A 396 6.75 12.86 -0.59
CA ILE A 396 5.50 13.24 0.05
C ILE A 396 4.45 12.17 -0.28
N PRO A 397 3.85 11.50 0.71
CA PRO A 397 2.75 10.56 0.47
C PRO A 397 1.52 11.33 -0.01
N VAL A 398 0.86 10.81 -1.04
CA VAL A 398 -0.35 11.41 -1.61
C VAL A 398 -1.42 10.35 -1.83
N ALA A 399 -2.63 10.64 -1.35
CA ALA A 399 -3.78 9.80 -1.61
C ALA A 399 -4.17 9.84 -3.09
N VAL A 400 -4.54 8.70 -3.66
CA VAL A 400 -5.05 8.66 -5.03
C VAL A 400 -6.34 9.47 -5.12
N GLY A 401 -6.44 10.35 -6.12
CA GLY A 401 -7.58 11.25 -6.27
C GLY A 401 -7.49 12.55 -5.45
N TYR A 402 -6.45 12.71 -4.61
CA TYR A 402 -6.18 14.00 -3.95
C TYR A 402 -5.98 15.12 -5.00
N PRO A 403 -6.51 16.34 -4.79
CA PRO A 403 -7.14 16.87 -3.57
C PRO A 403 -8.68 16.79 -3.57
N ALA A 404 -9.31 16.00 -4.44
CA ALA A 404 -10.77 15.88 -4.48
C ALA A 404 -11.35 15.48 -3.10
N PRO A 405 -12.58 15.92 -2.77
CA PRO A 405 -13.29 15.42 -1.59
C PRO A 405 -13.27 13.89 -1.49
N PRO A 406 -13.18 13.30 -0.28
CA PRO A 406 -12.98 11.85 -0.08
C PRO A 406 -13.95 10.95 -0.83
N GLU A 407 -15.22 11.30 -0.91
CA GLU A 407 -16.24 10.54 -1.64
C GLU A 407 -16.00 10.54 -3.16
N ILE A 408 -15.52 11.63 -3.72
CA ILE A 408 -15.18 11.75 -5.15
C ILE A 408 -13.85 11.03 -5.42
N ALA A 409 -12.84 11.25 -4.58
CA ALA A 409 -11.53 10.62 -4.69
C ALA A 409 -11.61 9.10 -4.62
N SER A 410 -12.48 8.55 -3.75
CA SER A 410 -12.73 7.11 -3.65
C SER A 410 -13.28 6.54 -4.96
N GLN A 411 -14.17 7.25 -5.64
CA GLN A 411 -14.73 6.83 -6.92
C GLN A 411 -13.71 6.97 -8.07
N ILE A 412 -12.93 8.05 -8.10
CA ILE A 412 -11.82 8.23 -9.05
C ILE A 412 -10.87 7.03 -8.97
N THR A 413 -10.55 6.61 -7.75
CA THR A 413 -9.63 5.49 -7.49
C THR A 413 -10.23 4.16 -7.94
N THR A 414 -11.43 3.85 -7.48
CA THR A 414 -12.05 2.52 -7.68
C THR A 414 -12.55 2.29 -9.09
N GLN A 415 -12.82 3.36 -9.84
CA GLN A 415 -13.12 3.31 -11.27
C GLN A 415 -11.88 3.48 -12.15
N TYR A 416 -10.68 3.60 -11.52
CA TYR A 416 -9.41 3.72 -12.22
C TYR A 416 -9.39 4.85 -13.26
N VAL A 417 -9.98 6.01 -12.94
CA VAL A 417 -10.17 7.10 -13.91
C VAL A 417 -8.84 7.59 -14.47
N ILE A 418 -7.79 7.74 -13.61
CA ILE A 418 -6.45 8.17 -14.04
C ILE A 418 -5.82 7.16 -15.00
N ALA A 419 -5.86 5.87 -14.66
CA ALA A 419 -5.29 4.82 -15.51
C ALA A 419 -6.04 4.72 -16.86
N ASN A 420 -7.37 4.79 -16.83
CA ASN A 420 -8.20 4.77 -18.03
C ASN A 420 -7.98 5.99 -18.92
N LEU A 421 -7.86 7.20 -18.34
CA LEU A 421 -7.51 8.42 -19.06
C LEU A 421 -6.18 8.27 -19.78
N THR A 422 -5.16 7.81 -19.05
CA THR A 422 -3.81 7.57 -19.59
C THR A 422 -3.83 6.54 -20.72
N ALA A 423 -4.49 5.38 -20.51
CA ALA A 423 -4.57 4.31 -21.49
C ALA A 423 -5.33 4.72 -22.77
N ARG A 424 -6.29 5.66 -22.69
CA ARG A 424 -6.98 6.18 -23.89
C ARG A 424 -6.04 6.89 -24.84
N VAL A 425 -5.06 7.61 -24.31
CA VAL A 425 -4.04 8.26 -25.13
C VAL A 425 -2.98 7.25 -25.57
N THR A 426 -2.40 6.53 -24.62
CA THR A 426 -1.17 5.75 -24.85
C THR A 426 -1.39 4.40 -25.52
N ALA A 427 -2.54 3.74 -25.25
CA ALA A 427 -2.89 2.46 -25.85
C ALA A 427 -3.86 2.60 -27.04
N LYS A 428 -4.87 3.49 -26.89
CA LYS A 428 -5.94 3.61 -27.90
C LYS A 428 -5.69 4.71 -28.92
N GLY A 429 -4.63 5.52 -28.77
CA GLY A 429 -4.28 6.60 -29.70
C GLY A 429 -5.31 7.74 -29.79
N HIS A 430 -6.13 7.93 -28.75
CA HIS A 430 -7.06 9.06 -28.72
C HIS A 430 -6.30 10.39 -28.61
N SER A 431 -6.80 11.45 -29.23
CA SER A 431 -6.30 12.80 -28.97
C SER A 431 -6.51 13.18 -27.50
N PHE A 432 -5.67 14.07 -26.97
CA PHE A 432 -5.80 14.56 -25.58
C PHE A 432 -7.20 15.13 -25.34
N LYS A 433 -7.71 15.96 -26.26
CA LYS A 433 -9.07 16.50 -26.18
C LYS A 433 -10.12 15.39 -26.00
N LYS A 434 -10.08 14.31 -26.82
CA LYS A 434 -11.04 13.21 -26.74
C LYS A 434 -10.91 12.42 -25.44
N ALA A 435 -9.68 12.22 -24.95
CA ALA A 435 -9.42 11.50 -23.70
C ALA A 435 -9.87 12.33 -22.48
N ILE A 436 -9.59 13.63 -22.46
CA ILE A 436 -10.01 14.58 -21.43
C ILE A 436 -11.54 14.68 -21.37
N SER A 437 -12.20 14.89 -22.51
CA SER A 437 -13.68 14.93 -22.54
C SER A 437 -14.34 13.62 -22.06
N TRP A 438 -13.69 12.48 -22.28
CA TRP A 438 -14.14 11.24 -21.66
C TRP A 438 -14.02 11.30 -20.14
N ALA A 439 -12.90 11.78 -19.60
CA ALA A 439 -12.69 11.88 -18.16
C ALA A 439 -13.67 12.88 -17.51
N GLU A 440 -13.96 14.01 -18.16
CA GLU A 440 -14.99 14.96 -17.71
C GLU A 440 -16.35 14.29 -17.56
N ASN A 441 -16.80 13.52 -18.56
CA ASN A 441 -18.07 12.79 -18.51
C ASN A 441 -18.10 11.74 -17.38
N GLU A 442 -16.99 11.01 -17.14
CA GLU A 442 -16.93 10.05 -16.02
C GLU A 442 -16.99 10.78 -14.66
N LEU A 443 -16.27 11.88 -14.52
CA LEU A 443 -16.29 12.68 -13.30
C LEU A 443 -17.65 13.31 -13.02
N GLU A 444 -18.33 13.85 -14.06
CA GLU A 444 -19.72 14.28 -13.93
C GLU A 444 -20.63 13.15 -13.50
N GLY A 445 -20.43 11.94 -14.04
CA GLY A 445 -21.19 10.74 -13.65
C GLY A 445 -20.96 10.35 -12.18
N ILE A 446 -19.76 10.52 -11.67
CA ILE A 446 -19.40 10.32 -10.25
C ILE A 446 -20.12 11.33 -9.36
N MET A 447 -20.15 12.61 -9.76
CA MET A 447 -20.73 13.70 -8.95
C MET A 447 -22.24 13.73 -8.90
N ARG A 448 -22.92 13.04 -9.85
CA ARG A 448 -24.40 12.92 -9.87
C ARG A 448 -24.93 11.80 -8.97
N ARG A 449 -24.07 10.96 -8.41
CA ARG A 449 -24.43 9.83 -7.54
C ARG A 449 -24.42 10.23 -6.08
#